data_d25aa21d080d827278e50cac92f80a26
#
_entry.id   d25aa21d080d827278e50cac92f80a26
#
_cell.length_a   1.000
_cell.length_b   1.000
_cell.length_c   1.000
_cell.angle_alpha   90.00
_cell.angle_beta   90.00
_cell.angle_gamma   90.00
#
_symmetry.space_group_name_H-M   'P 1'
#
loop_
_entity.id
_entity.type
_entity.pdbx_description
1 polymer ?
#
loop_
_entity_poly.entity_id
_entity_poly.type
_entity_poly.pdbx_seq_one_letter_code
_entity_poly.pdbx_strand_id
1 'polypeptide(L)'
;YFWVGFYVVRHGELQLGPFQGPLACFSIQCGRGVCGTSWAEARTLVVADVHAFPGHIACSSQSQSEIVVPVMKNGEVVAVIDVDSSDLDSFHEADQQGLEAIAQILGSLFPIG
;
A
#
# COMPACT_ATOMS: atom_id res chain seq x y z
N TYR A 1 0.71 8.13 12.18
CA TYR A 1 0.00 7.06 11.48
C TYR A 1 -0.64 6.10 12.47
N PHE A 2 -1.48 5.24 11.95
CA PHE A 2 -2.24 4.28 12.73
C PHE A 2 -1.92 2.83 12.34
N TRP A 3 -1.52 2.61 11.09
CA TRP A 3 -1.14 1.28 10.59
C TRP A 3 -0.07 1.44 9.52
N VAL A 4 0.92 0.58 9.53
CA VAL A 4 1.93 0.51 8.47
C VAL A 4 2.26 -0.95 8.21
N GLY A 5 2.36 -1.30 6.95
CA GLY A 5 2.67 -2.68 6.59
C GLY A 5 2.99 -2.86 5.12
N PHE A 6 3.27 -4.11 4.80
CA PHE A 6 3.59 -4.53 3.44
C PHE A 6 2.59 -5.57 3.01
N TYR A 7 2.16 -5.46 1.76
CA TYR A 7 1.46 -6.55 1.08
C TYR A 7 2.37 -7.05 -0.03
N VAL A 8 2.59 -8.36 -0.09
CA VAL A 8 3.53 -8.98 -1.03
C VAL A 8 2.73 -9.71 -2.10
N VAL A 9 3.11 -9.55 -3.35
CA VAL A 9 2.47 -10.24 -4.47
C VAL A 9 2.86 -11.72 -4.43
N ARG A 10 1.88 -12.58 -4.17
CA ARG A 10 2.06 -14.04 -4.14
C ARG A 10 0.81 -14.71 -4.67
N HIS A 11 0.98 -15.71 -5.52
CA HIS A 11 -0.14 -16.52 -6.04
C HIS A 11 -1.24 -15.67 -6.67
N GLY A 12 -0.85 -14.57 -7.35
CA GLY A 12 -1.79 -13.72 -8.08
C GLY A 12 -2.59 -12.75 -7.23
N GLU A 13 -2.19 -12.54 -5.98
CA GLU A 13 -2.85 -11.60 -5.08
C GLU A 13 -1.84 -10.91 -4.16
N LEU A 14 -2.26 -9.84 -3.52
CA LEU A 14 -1.47 -9.21 -2.45
C LEU A 14 -1.76 -9.93 -1.14
N GLN A 15 -0.73 -10.46 -0.50
CA GLN A 15 -0.85 -11.14 0.79
C GLN A 15 -0.18 -10.32 1.88
N LEU A 16 -0.82 -10.24 3.04
CA LEU A 16 -0.30 -9.48 4.17
C LEU A 16 1.06 -10.01 4.58
N GLY A 17 2.05 -9.12 4.57
CA GLY A 17 3.40 -9.37 5.08
C GLY A 17 3.59 -8.71 6.44
N PRO A 18 4.82 -8.29 6.77
CA PRO A 18 5.08 -7.61 8.03
C PRO A 18 4.26 -6.34 8.17
N PHE A 19 3.68 -6.12 9.35
CA PHE A 19 2.89 -4.92 9.62
C PHE A 19 2.96 -4.57 11.10
N GLN A 20 2.58 -3.32 11.39
CA GLN A 20 2.45 -2.82 12.74
C GLN A 20 1.13 -2.06 12.85
N GLY A 21 0.30 -2.45 13.81
CA GLY A 21 -1.03 -1.90 14.00
C GLY A 21 -2.06 -3.00 14.19
N PRO A 22 -3.35 -2.65 14.18
CA PRO A 22 -4.43 -3.63 14.31
C PRO A 22 -4.44 -4.62 13.15
N LEU A 23 -5.09 -5.76 13.34
CA LEU A 23 -5.23 -6.76 12.30
C LEU A 23 -5.90 -6.18 11.07
N ALA A 24 -5.42 -6.55 9.88
CA ALA A 24 -5.88 -6.04 8.60
C ALA A 24 -6.32 -7.19 7.69
N CYS A 25 -6.72 -6.87 6.45
CA CYS A 25 -7.05 -7.89 5.45
C CYS A 25 -5.84 -8.77 5.18
N PHE A 26 -6.05 -10.09 5.03
CA PHE A 26 -4.95 -11.02 4.76
C PHE A 26 -4.58 -11.07 3.29
N SER A 27 -5.54 -10.84 2.39
CA SER A 27 -5.28 -10.86 0.96
C SER A 27 -6.13 -9.82 0.23
N ILE A 28 -5.60 -9.30 -0.87
CA ILE A 28 -6.26 -8.26 -1.67
C ILE A 28 -6.07 -8.62 -3.14
N GLN A 29 -7.17 -8.57 -3.88
CA GLN A 29 -7.17 -8.84 -5.31
C GLN A 29 -6.63 -7.65 -6.10
N CYS A 30 -6.06 -7.90 -7.26
CA CYS A 30 -5.57 -6.85 -8.15
C CYS A 30 -6.72 -5.92 -8.54
N GLY A 31 -6.48 -4.62 -8.44
CA GLY A 31 -7.47 -3.61 -8.77
C GLY A 31 -8.50 -3.33 -7.68
N ARG A 32 -8.41 -4.00 -6.53
CA ARG A 32 -9.37 -3.83 -5.43
C ARG A 32 -8.80 -2.93 -4.35
N GLY A 33 -9.56 -1.90 -3.96
CA GLY A 33 -9.15 -0.95 -2.95
C GLY A 33 -7.94 -0.12 -3.36
N VAL A 34 -7.34 0.59 -2.40
CA VAL A 34 -6.17 1.44 -2.68
C VAL A 34 -4.94 0.58 -2.99
N CYS A 35 -4.67 -0.43 -2.18
CA CYS A 35 -3.52 -1.31 -2.40
C CYS A 35 -3.62 -2.06 -3.73
N GLY A 36 -4.76 -2.66 -4.03
CA GLY A 36 -4.96 -3.39 -5.28
C GLY A 36 -4.87 -2.49 -6.50
N THR A 37 -5.35 -1.25 -6.39
CA THR A 37 -5.27 -0.27 -7.47
C THR A 37 -3.83 0.20 -7.68
N SER A 38 -3.08 0.46 -6.61
CA SER A 38 -1.67 0.81 -6.71
C SER A 38 -0.88 -0.30 -7.42
N TRP A 39 -1.17 -1.55 -7.08
CA TRP A 39 -0.56 -2.70 -7.74
C TRP A 39 -0.92 -2.74 -9.23
N ALA A 40 -2.21 -2.63 -9.55
CA ALA A 40 -2.67 -2.73 -10.95
C ALA A 40 -2.11 -1.62 -11.82
N GLU A 41 -1.96 -0.40 -11.27
CA GLU A 41 -1.50 0.76 -12.02
C GLU A 41 -0.01 1.02 -11.86
N ALA A 42 0.66 0.28 -10.97
CA ALA A 42 2.10 0.42 -10.70
C ALA A 42 2.48 1.86 -10.36
N ARG A 43 1.69 2.52 -9.52
CA ARG A 43 1.97 3.90 -9.11
C ARG A 43 1.55 4.16 -7.67
N THR A 44 2.18 5.16 -7.07
CA THR A 44 1.81 5.63 -5.73
C THR A 44 0.43 6.26 -5.76
N LEU A 45 -0.37 5.95 -4.74
CA LEU A 45 -1.67 6.57 -4.53
C LEU A 45 -1.68 7.25 -3.16
N VAL A 46 -1.96 8.56 -3.16
CA VAL A 46 -2.15 9.33 -1.94
C VAL A 46 -3.62 9.67 -1.83
N VAL A 47 -4.28 9.14 -0.80
CA VAL A 47 -5.73 9.25 -0.64
C VAL A 47 -6.03 10.08 0.59
N ALA A 48 -6.53 11.30 0.39
CA ALA A 48 -6.84 12.23 1.48
C ALA A 48 -8.04 11.76 2.31
N ASP A 49 -8.99 11.10 1.67
CA ASP A 49 -10.19 10.56 2.30
C ASP A 49 -10.53 9.21 1.66
N VAL A 50 -10.29 8.13 2.39
CA VAL A 50 -10.51 6.78 1.86
C VAL A 50 -11.97 6.51 1.52
N HIS A 51 -12.89 7.18 2.18
CA HIS A 51 -14.33 6.99 1.94
C HIS A 51 -14.75 7.57 0.58
N ALA A 52 -13.96 8.47 0.02
CA ALA A 52 -14.20 9.02 -1.30
C ALA A 52 -13.49 8.21 -2.41
N PHE A 53 -12.67 7.23 -2.05
CA PHE A 53 -11.94 6.43 -3.03
C PHE A 53 -12.85 5.36 -3.64
N PRO A 54 -13.02 5.32 -4.96
CA PRO A 54 -13.89 4.33 -5.60
C PRO A 54 -13.40 2.90 -5.31
N GLY A 55 -14.31 2.04 -4.85
CA GLY A 55 -13.97 0.65 -4.59
C GLY A 55 -13.14 0.43 -3.32
N HIS A 56 -13.11 1.39 -2.42
CA HIS A 56 -12.37 1.26 -1.16
C HIS A 56 -12.79 0.01 -0.40
N ILE A 57 -11.79 -0.72 0.11
CA ILE A 57 -12.02 -1.89 0.97
C ILE A 57 -11.66 -1.46 2.40
N ALA A 58 -12.65 -1.54 3.31
CA ALA A 58 -12.45 -1.18 4.70
C ALA A 58 -11.82 -2.34 5.47
N CYS A 59 -10.49 -2.50 5.37
CA CYS A 59 -9.75 -3.46 6.19
C CYS A 59 -9.67 -2.99 7.64
N SER A 60 -9.86 -1.70 7.87
CA SER A 60 -10.00 -1.12 9.20
C SER A 60 -10.99 0.03 9.12
N SER A 61 -11.98 0.04 10.03
CA SER A 61 -12.98 1.11 10.09
C SER A 61 -12.41 2.42 10.61
N GLN A 62 -11.20 2.41 11.17
CA GLN A 62 -10.57 3.61 11.73
C GLN A 62 -9.73 4.37 10.71
N SER A 63 -9.47 3.79 9.55
CA SER A 63 -8.66 4.41 8.53
C SER A 63 -9.42 5.56 7.86
N GLN A 64 -8.83 6.75 7.80
CA GLN A 64 -9.40 7.95 7.20
C GLN A 64 -8.64 8.40 5.97
N SER A 65 -7.31 8.34 6.00
CA SER A 65 -6.45 8.63 4.84
C SER A 65 -5.39 7.54 4.70
N GLU A 66 -4.82 7.45 3.51
CA GLU A 66 -3.92 6.35 3.19
C GLU A 66 -2.93 6.75 2.12
N ILE A 67 -1.71 6.21 2.21
CA ILE A 67 -0.74 6.27 1.12
C ILE A 67 -0.27 4.85 0.84
N VAL A 68 -0.25 4.48 -0.44
CA VAL A 68 0.23 3.18 -0.90
C VAL A 68 1.29 3.42 -1.96
N VAL A 69 2.46 2.81 -1.77
CA VAL A 69 3.60 2.95 -2.67
C VAL A 69 4.00 1.58 -3.18
N PRO A 70 4.04 1.37 -4.52
CA PRO A 70 4.44 0.08 -5.06
C PRO A 70 5.95 -0.12 -4.93
N VAL A 71 6.34 -1.35 -4.62
CA VAL A 71 7.73 -1.79 -4.62
C VAL A 71 7.96 -2.52 -5.93
N MET A 72 8.87 -1.98 -6.76
CA MET A 72 9.12 -2.50 -8.10
C MET A 72 10.40 -3.29 -8.16
N LYS A 73 10.40 -4.38 -8.92
CA LYS A 73 11.62 -5.11 -9.27
C LYS A 73 11.51 -5.58 -10.72
N ASN A 74 12.50 -5.24 -11.52
CA ASN A 74 12.56 -5.61 -12.95
C ASN A 74 11.29 -5.17 -13.71
N GLY A 75 10.76 -4.00 -13.37
CA GLY A 75 9.60 -3.45 -14.04
C GLY A 75 8.25 -4.01 -13.57
N GLU A 76 8.25 -4.86 -12.54
CA GLU A 76 7.02 -5.46 -12.01
C GLU A 76 6.83 -5.09 -10.55
N VAL A 77 5.57 -4.94 -10.14
CA VAL A 77 5.24 -4.72 -8.73
C VAL A 77 5.38 -6.05 -7.99
N VAL A 78 6.24 -6.08 -6.98
CA VAL A 78 6.45 -7.28 -6.14
C VAL A 78 5.81 -7.13 -4.76
N ALA A 79 5.52 -5.91 -4.35
CA ALA A 79 4.88 -5.61 -3.07
C ALA A 79 4.33 -4.19 -3.11
N VAL A 80 3.55 -3.83 -2.09
CA VAL A 80 3.18 -2.44 -1.83
C VAL A 80 3.45 -2.11 -0.37
N ILE A 81 3.83 -0.87 -0.12
CA ILE A 81 3.93 -0.31 1.23
C ILE A 81 2.63 0.44 1.48
N ASP A 82 1.94 0.11 2.55
CA ASP A 82 0.66 0.71 2.90
C ASP A 82 0.79 1.39 4.25
N VAL A 83 0.46 2.68 4.31
CA VAL A 83 0.41 3.45 5.56
C VAL A 83 -0.96 4.09 5.67
N ASP A 84 -1.63 3.84 6.79
CA ASP A 84 -2.95 4.39 7.07
C ASP A 84 -2.90 5.35 8.24
N SER A 85 -3.76 6.36 8.20
CA SER A 85 -3.94 7.30 9.29
C SER A 85 -5.40 7.36 9.72
N SER A 86 -5.62 7.57 11.01
CA SER A 86 -6.97 7.80 11.53
C SER A 86 -7.43 9.24 11.34
N ASP A 87 -6.61 10.09 10.74
CA ASP A 87 -6.93 11.47 10.40
C ASP A 87 -7.04 11.61 8.89
N LEU A 88 -7.86 12.57 8.43
CA LEU A 88 -7.95 12.91 7.01
C LEU A 88 -6.69 13.64 6.57
N ASP A 89 -6.36 13.49 5.29
CA ASP A 89 -5.32 14.27 4.61
C ASP A 89 -3.98 14.28 5.36
N SER A 90 -3.57 13.11 5.88
CA SER A 90 -2.35 13.00 6.68
C SER A 90 -1.07 12.90 5.86
N PHE A 91 -1.16 12.54 4.58
CA PHE A 91 0.02 12.25 3.76
C PHE A 91 0.21 13.31 2.67
N HIS A 92 1.44 13.79 2.54
CA HIS A 92 1.80 14.87 1.64
C HIS A 92 2.98 14.47 0.75
N GLU A 93 3.47 15.40 -0.06
CA GLU A 93 4.50 15.09 -1.04
C GLU A 93 5.79 14.58 -0.39
N ALA A 94 6.18 15.13 0.76
CA ALA A 94 7.38 14.67 1.46
C ALA A 94 7.26 13.22 1.91
N ASP A 95 6.06 12.81 2.35
CA ASP A 95 5.81 11.41 2.73
C ASP A 95 5.90 10.49 1.52
N GLN A 96 5.32 10.92 0.40
CA GLN A 96 5.37 10.17 -0.84
C GLN A 96 6.81 9.97 -1.30
N GLN A 97 7.61 11.04 -1.33
CA GLN A 97 9.00 10.97 -1.78
C GLN A 97 9.83 10.07 -0.87
N GLY A 98 9.64 10.17 0.45
CA GLY A 98 10.36 9.34 1.41
C GLY A 98 10.03 7.86 1.27
N LEU A 99 8.74 7.54 1.13
CA LEU A 99 8.31 6.15 0.97
C LEU A 99 8.72 5.58 -0.38
N GLU A 100 8.70 6.39 -1.43
CA GLU A 100 9.16 5.93 -2.74
C GLU A 100 10.65 5.63 -2.74
N ALA A 101 11.46 6.40 -2.01
CA ALA A 101 12.88 6.11 -1.84
C ALA A 101 13.10 4.79 -1.11
N ILE A 102 12.33 4.55 -0.05
CA ILE A 102 12.37 3.27 0.68
C ILE A 102 11.95 2.11 -0.23
N ALA A 103 10.88 2.31 -0.99
CA ALA A 103 10.38 1.28 -1.90
C ALA A 103 11.43 0.90 -2.94
N GLN A 104 12.18 1.87 -3.44
CA GLN A 104 13.23 1.61 -4.43
C GLN A 104 14.34 0.75 -3.83
N ILE A 105 14.75 1.03 -2.59
CA ILE A 105 15.74 0.23 -1.90
C ILE A 105 15.22 -1.19 -1.66
N LEU A 106 14.00 -1.31 -1.18
CA LEU A 106 13.39 -2.62 -0.90
C LEU A 106 13.26 -3.47 -2.16
N GLY A 107 12.92 -2.85 -3.29
CA GLY A 107 12.80 -3.56 -4.57
C GLY A 107 14.11 -4.25 -4.95
N SER A 108 15.24 -3.61 -4.71
CA SER A 108 16.55 -4.20 -5.02
C SER A 108 16.89 -5.39 -4.12
N LEU A 109 16.24 -5.49 -2.96
CA LEU A 109 16.51 -6.56 -2.00
C LEU A 109 15.57 -7.76 -2.16
N PHE A 110 14.48 -7.63 -2.93
CA PHE A 110 13.55 -8.74 -3.13
C PHE A 110 14.22 -9.82 -3.95
N PRO A 111 14.03 -11.10 -3.59
CA PRO A 111 14.57 -12.20 -4.40
C PRO A 111 13.85 -12.26 -5.74
N ILE A 112 14.59 -12.74 -6.75
CA ILE A 112 14.02 -13.02 -8.08
C ILE A 112 13.27 -14.34 -8.00
N GLY A 113 12.01 -14.34 -8.39
CA GLY A 113 11.29 -15.62 -8.35
C GLY A 113 9.83 -15.48 -8.59
#